data_035c0897dc536bf7fa3bacf4c0bce567
#
_entry.id   035c0897dc536bf7fa3bacf4c0bce567
#
_cell.length_a   1.000
_cell.length_b   1.000
_cell.length_c   1.000
_cell.angle_alpha   90.00
_cell.angle_beta   90.00
_cell.angle_gamma   90.00
#
_symmetry.space_group_name_H-M   'P 1'
#
loop_
_entity.id
_entity.type
_entity.pdbx_description
1 polymer ?
#
loop_
_entity_poly.entity_id
_entity_poly.type
_entity_poly.pdbx_seq_one_letter_code
_entity_poly.pdbx_strand_id
1 'polypeptide(L)'
;KPFPERFTKIAEWVANKPGYSFKHLEVNKLEAYAKDFAEIYNDAWQDFENFVPLQTKGILETFNKMKTVMDEKLIWFAYINNEPASVIVILPDANQMIKSFNGKLGLIEKLKFLYYRWKGVNRMRAVVMGTKKAFQKHGLESALFIKLKEYVLPLNQYVELELSWVGDFNDKMLSIHEATGATFGKRHATMRKLF
;
A
#
# COMPACT_ATOMS: atom_id res chain seq x y z
N LYS A 1 0.59 -10.47 14.76
CA LYS A 1 0.64 -11.92 14.58
C LYS A 1 1.61 -12.27 13.45
N PRO A 2 2.33 -13.40 13.50
CA PRO A 2 3.11 -13.88 12.35
C PRO A 2 2.19 -14.24 11.19
N PHE A 3 2.69 -14.15 9.95
CA PHE A 3 1.96 -14.66 8.80
C PHE A 3 1.81 -16.19 8.89
N PRO A 4 0.72 -16.76 8.36
CA PRO A 4 0.56 -18.20 8.27
C PRO A 4 1.74 -18.84 7.51
N GLU A 5 2.14 -20.06 7.94
CA GLU A 5 3.31 -20.73 7.36
C GLU A 5 3.19 -20.95 5.85
N ARG A 6 2.00 -21.36 5.38
CA ARG A 6 1.71 -21.53 3.95
C ARG A 6 1.92 -20.25 3.16
N PHE A 7 1.47 -19.11 3.71
CA PHE A 7 1.65 -17.79 3.09
C PHE A 7 3.14 -17.45 2.97
N THR A 8 3.89 -17.65 4.05
CA THR A 8 5.34 -17.38 4.08
C THR A 8 6.10 -18.25 3.07
N LYS A 9 5.83 -19.54 3.01
CA LYS A 9 6.48 -20.46 2.04
C LYS A 9 6.24 -20.05 0.58
N ILE A 10 4.99 -19.70 0.24
CA ILE A 10 4.65 -19.22 -1.12
C ILE A 10 5.41 -17.92 -1.42
N ALA A 11 5.39 -16.98 -0.50
CA ALA A 11 6.03 -15.69 -0.67
C ALA A 11 7.56 -15.80 -0.84
N GLU A 12 8.22 -16.63 -0.05
CA GLU A 12 9.65 -16.88 -0.15
C GLU A 12 10.01 -17.56 -1.48
N TRP A 13 9.21 -18.53 -1.92
CA TRP A 13 9.40 -19.17 -3.23
C TRP A 13 9.28 -18.15 -4.36
N VAL A 14 8.26 -17.30 -4.35
CA VAL A 14 8.05 -16.26 -5.38
C VAL A 14 9.16 -15.22 -5.34
N ALA A 15 9.60 -14.80 -4.14
CA ALA A 15 10.64 -13.79 -3.98
C ALA A 15 12.00 -14.22 -4.57
N ASN A 16 12.25 -15.52 -4.67
CA ASN A 16 13.49 -16.09 -5.19
C ASN A 16 13.37 -16.64 -6.63
N LYS A 17 12.21 -16.46 -7.28
CA LYS A 17 11.98 -16.99 -8.62
C LYS A 17 12.78 -16.21 -9.67
N PRO A 18 13.48 -16.89 -10.61
CA PRO A 18 14.21 -16.22 -11.68
C PRO A 18 13.32 -15.28 -12.49
N GLY A 19 13.85 -14.10 -12.84
CA GLY A 19 13.13 -13.06 -13.56
C GLY A 19 12.19 -12.19 -12.70
N TYR A 20 12.02 -12.53 -11.41
CA TYR A 20 11.23 -11.72 -10.48
C TYR A 20 12.16 -10.76 -9.71
N SER A 21 11.75 -9.52 -9.55
CA SER A 21 12.49 -8.55 -8.73
C SER A 21 11.51 -7.68 -7.94
N PHE A 22 11.96 -7.25 -6.76
CA PHE A 22 11.16 -6.46 -5.83
C PHE A 22 11.96 -5.23 -5.43
N LYS A 23 11.39 -4.05 -5.63
CA LYS A 23 12.05 -2.76 -5.35
C LYS A 23 11.11 -1.87 -4.53
N HIS A 24 11.64 -1.22 -3.52
CA HIS A 24 10.88 -0.15 -2.87
C HIS A 24 10.98 1.14 -3.69
N LEU A 25 10.06 2.05 -3.47
CA LEU A 25 10.08 3.37 -4.07
C LEU A 25 11.36 4.11 -3.66
N GLU A 26 11.96 4.84 -4.61
CA GLU A 26 13.10 5.72 -4.38
C GLU A 26 12.67 7.17 -4.70
N VAL A 27 12.75 8.06 -3.72
CA VAL A 27 12.30 9.46 -3.86
C VAL A 27 13.05 10.22 -4.97
N ASN A 28 14.26 9.82 -5.30
CA ASN A 28 15.04 10.39 -6.39
C ASN A 28 14.63 9.90 -7.80
N LYS A 29 13.74 8.89 -7.89
CA LYS A 29 13.25 8.28 -9.14
C LYS A 29 11.72 8.32 -9.24
N LEU A 30 11.06 9.27 -8.61
CA LEU A 30 9.59 9.32 -8.52
C LEU A 30 8.87 9.31 -9.86
N GLU A 31 9.44 9.89 -10.91
CA GLU A 31 8.83 9.89 -12.24
C GLU A 31 8.73 8.47 -12.82
N ALA A 32 9.79 7.68 -12.70
CA ALA A 32 9.78 6.29 -13.14
C ALA A 32 8.75 5.47 -12.36
N TYR A 33 8.74 5.58 -11.02
CA TYR A 33 7.76 4.88 -10.19
C TYR A 33 6.32 5.37 -10.39
N ALA A 34 6.11 6.65 -10.72
CA ALA A 34 4.79 7.15 -11.06
C ALA A 34 4.27 6.54 -12.38
N LYS A 35 5.15 6.33 -13.36
CA LYS A 35 4.83 5.63 -14.60
C LYS A 35 4.47 4.17 -14.33
N ASP A 36 5.32 3.45 -13.59
CA ASP A 36 5.09 2.05 -13.24
C ASP A 36 3.79 1.87 -12.45
N PHE A 37 3.51 2.80 -11.51
CA PHE A 37 2.27 2.79 -10.76
C PHE A 37 1.05 2.99 -11.66
N ALA A 38 1.10 3.98 -12.58
CA ALA A 38 0.01 4.24 -13.53
C ALA A 38 -0.28 3.00 -14.38
N GLU A 39 0.76 2.34 -14.87
CA GLU A 39 0.66 1.15 -15.70
C GLU A 39 0.01 -0.02 -14.95
N ILE A 40 0.48 -0.30 -13.73
CA ILE A 40 -0.10 -1.36 -12.89
C ILE A 40 -1.55 -1.04 -12.52
N TYR A 41 -1.81 0.20 -12.06
CA TYR A 41 -3.14 0.61 -11.63
C TYR A 41 -4.14 0.53 -12.76
N ASN A 42 -3.82 1.12 -13.91
CA ASN A 42 -4.74 1.16 -15.04
C ASN A 42 -5.07 -0.25 -15.56
N ASP A 43 -4.11 -1.17 -15.60
CA ASP A 43 -4.38 -2.56 -15.97
C ASP A 43 -5.23 -3.29 -14.92
N ALA A 44 -4.88 -3.16 -13.64
CA ALA A 44 -5.53 -3.90 -12.56
C ALA A 44 -6.98 -3.49 -12.32
N TRP A 45 -7.34 -2.20 -12.55
CA TRP A 45 -8.67 -1.64 -12.23
C TRP A 45 -9.57 -1.37 -13.44
N GLN A 46 -9.11 -1.56 -14.68
CA GLN A 46 -9.86 -1.19 -15.89
C GLN A 46 -11.25 -1.83 -16.04
N ASP A 47 -11.51 -2.97 -15.37
CA ASP A 47 -12.82 -3.66 -15.47
C ASP A 47 -13.81 -3.21 -14.39
N PHE A 48 -13.41 -2.35 -13.47
CA PHE A 48 -14.33 -1.86 -12.45
C PHE A 48 -15.26 -0.79 -13.01
N GLU A 49 -16.51 -0.84 -12.59
CA GLU A 49 -17.50 0.19 -12.93
C GLU A 49 -17.01 1.58 -12.52
N ASN A 50 -17.18 2.56 -13.39
CA ASN A 50 -16.73 3.94 -13.21
C ASN A 50 -15.20 4.12 -13.10
N PHE A 51 -14.42 3.16 -13.64
CA PHE A 51 -12.97 3.29 -13.69
C PHE A 51 -12.55 4.53 -14.48
N VAL A 52 -11.62 5.30 -13.91
CA VAL A 52 -10.99 6.44 -14.57
C VAL A 52 -9.48 6.20 -14.60
N PRO A 53 -8.86 6.16 -15.79
CA PRO A 53 -7.42 5.96 -15.90
C PRO A 53 -6.62 7.06 -15.19
N LEU A 54 -5.61 6.66 -14.43
CA LEU A 54 -4.69 7.58 -13.81
C LEU A 54 -3.59 7.99 -14.80
N GLN A 55 -3.30 9.29 -14.84
CA GLN A 55 -2.19 9.83 -15.62
C GLN A 55 -0.93 9.88 -14.75
N THR A 56 0.22 9.54 -15.33
CA THR A 56 1.54 9.59 -14.68
C THR A 56 1.80 10.94 -14.00
N LYS A 57 1.45 12.04 -14.66
CA LYS A 57 1.62 13.41 -14.14
C LYS A 57 0.87 13.61 -12.80
N GLY A 58 -0.39 13.19 -12.72
CA GLY A 58 -1.20 13.30 -11.49
C GLY A 58 -0.65 12.46 -10.34
N ILE A 59 -0.12 11.27 -10.65
CA ILE A 59 0.53 10.39 -9.66
C ILE A 59 1.83 11.02 -9.18
N LEU A 60 2.65 11.55 -10.08
CA LEU A 60 3.90 12.23 -9.73
C LEU A 60 3.65 13.45 -8.83
N GLU A 61 2.64 14.26 -9.12
CA GLU A 61 2.23 15.37 -8.27
C GLU A 61 1.80 14.88 -6.88
N THR A 62 1.05 13.78 -6.81
CA THR A 62 0.62 13.16 -5.56
C THR A 62 1.81 12.66 -4.75
N PHE A 63 2.74 11.92 -5.36
CA PHE A 63 3.95 11.46 -4.70
C PHE A 63 4.79 12.63 -4.19
N ASN A 64 4.94 13.70 -4.97
CA ASN A 64 5.65 14.90 -4.54
C ASN A 64 5.00 15.57 -3.31
N LYS A 65 3.67 15.65 -3.26
CA LYS A 65 2.95 16.18 -2.09
C LYS A 65 3.09 15.29 -0.86
N MET A 66 3.19 13.98 -1.07
CA MET A 66 3.28 13.00 0.01
C MET A 66 4.70 12.77 0.54
N LYS A 67 5.74 13.28 -0.10
CA LYS A 67 7.15 13.12 0.33
C LYS A 67 7.39 13.40 1.81
N THR A 68 6.63 14.34 2.38
CA THR A 68 6.80 14.72 3.79
C THR A 68 6.19 13.73 4.78
N VAL A 69 5.28 12.88 4.36
CA VAL A 69 4.55 11.95 5.23
C VAL A 69 4.77 10.49 4.89
N MET A 70 5.20 10.17 3.68
CA MET A 70 5.48 8.80 3.28
C MET A 70 6.88 8.34 3.73
N ASP A 71 6.98 7.05 3.95
CA ASP A 71 8.24 6.31 4.03
C ASP A 71 8.39 5.52 2.72
N GLU A 72 9.43 5.83 1.94
CA GLU A 72 9.66 5.20 0.62
C GLU A 72 9.79 3.68 0.71
N LYS A 73 10.29 3.16 1.82
CA LYS A 73 10.47 1.73 2.06
C LYS A 73 9.19 1.00 2.49
N LEU A 74 8.08 1.71 2.61
CA LEU A 74 6.75 1.14 2.79
C LEU A 74 5.97 1.00 1.47
N ILE A 75 6.55 1.44 0.34
CA ILE A 75 5.94 1.35 -0.99
C ILE A 75 6.79 0.43 -1.85
N TRP A 76 6.23 -0.71 -2.25
CA TRP A 76 6.97 -1.74 -2.97
C TRP A 76 6.33 -2.07 -4.31
N PHE A 77 7.21 -2.34 -5.28
CA PHE A 77 6.87 -2.77 -6.62
C PHE A 77 7.47 -4.14 -6.89
N ALA A 78 6.72 -4.99 -7.58
CA ALA A 78 7.20 -6.25 -8.12
C ALA A 78 7.30 -6.16 -9.63
N TYR A 79 8.36 -6.70 -10.17
CA TYR A 79 8.65 -6.76 -11.60
C TYR A 79 8.86 -8.21 -12.02
N ILE A 80 8.42 -8.53 -13.24
CA ILE A 80 8.71 -9.80 -13.92
C ILE A 80 9.41 -9.46 -15.23
N ASN A 81 10.64 -9.94 -15.40
CA ASN A 81 11.50 -9.63 -16.54
C ASN A 81 11.60 -8.12 -16.83
N ASN A 82 11.75 -7.32 -15.77
CA ASN A 82 11.77 -5.85 -15.77
C ASN A 82 10.46 -5.16 -16.17
N GLU A 83 9.37 -5.89 -16.39
CA GLU A 83 8.05 -5.33 -16.58
C GLU A 83 7.37 -5.09 -15.22
N PRO A 84 6.82 -3.88 -14.95
CA PRO A 84 6.08 -3.62 -13.72
C PRO A 84 4.83 -4.51 -13.66
N ALA A 85 4.70 -5.29 -12.57
CA ALA A 85 3.71 -6.33 -12.46
C ALA A 85 2.73 -6.14 -11.29
N SER A 86 3.22 -5.67 -10.14
CA SER A 86 2.39 -5.48 -8.95
C SER A 86 2.93 -4.36 -8.09
N VAL A 87 2.06 -3.73 -7.30
CA VAL A 87 2.41 -2.64 -6.37
C VAL A 87 1.63 -2.79 -5.06
N ILE A 88 2.30 -2.46 -3.96
CA ILE A 88 1.67 -2.22 -2.67
C ILE A 88 2.10 -0.85 -2.14
N VAL A 89 1.13 -0.03 -1.76
CA VAL A 89 1.35 1.29 -1.15
C VAL A 89 0.88 1.22 0.29
N ILE A 90 1.81 1.35 1.20
CA ILE A 90 1.55 1.44 2.63
C ILE A 90 2.05 2.79 3.12
N LEU A 91 1.28 3.41 3.98
CA LEU A 91 1.62 4.71 4.57
C LEU A 91 1.59 4.60 6.10
N PRO A 92 2.45 5.35 6.79
CA PRO A 92 2.25 5.63 8.20
C PRO A 92 0.86 6.24 8.45
N ASP A 93 0.17 5.83 9.52
CA ASP A 93 -1.18 6.33 9.80
C ASP A 93 -1.14 7.79 10.26
N ALA A 94 -1.27 8.71 9.31
CA ALA A 94 -1.30 10.14 9.56
C ALA A 94 -2.43 10.58 10.51
N ASN A 95 -3.49 9.78 10.67
CA ASN A 95 -4.57 10.10 11.61
C ASN A 95 -4.06 10.13 13.05
N GLN A 96 -3.05 9.33 13.38
CA GLN A 96 -2.40 9.40 14.71
C GLN A 96 -1.75 10.75 14.96
N MET A 97 -1.24 11.42 13.91
CA MET A 97 -0.59 12.72 14.00
C MET A 97 -1.62 13.85 14.14
N ILE A 98 -2.70 13.78 13.33
CA ILE A 98 -3.68 14.87 13.21
C ILE A 98 -4.85 14.76 14.18
N LYS A 99 -5.00 13.66 14.89
CA LYS A 99 -6.12 13.40 15.82
C LYS A 99 -6.34 14.54 16.84
N SER A 100 -5.25 15.17 17.29
CA SER A 100 -5.29 16.24 18.30
C SER A 100 -5.51 17.64 17.70
N PHE A 101 -5.69 17.78 16.38
CA PHE A 101 -5.79 19.08 15.72
C PHE A 101 -7.19 19.67 15.71
N ASN A 102 -8.22 18.86 16.00
CA ASN A 102 -9.63 19.28 16.04
C ASN A 102 -10.07 20.04 14.76
N GLY A 103 -9.56 19.60 13.59
CA GLY A 103 -9.86 20.21 12.29
C GLY A 103 -9.11 21.52 12.00
N LYS A 104 -8.21 21.95 12.87
CA LYS A 104 -7.38 23.15 12.67
C LYS A 104 -6.07 22.80 11.99
N LEU A 105 -5.54 23.72 11.18
CA LEU A 105 -4.24 23.59 10.49
C LEU A 105 -3.40 24.88 10.65
N GLY A 106 -3.38 25.44 11.85
CA GLY A 106 -2.58 26.63 12.19
C GLY A 106 -1.09 26.32 12.38
N LEU A 107 -0.32 27.31 12.80
CA LEU A 107 1.12 27.16 13.05
C LEU A 107 1.41 26.14 14.16
N ILE A 108 0.59 26.13 15.20
CA ILE A 108 0.74 25.21 16.34
C ILE A 108 0.52 23.76 15.86
N GLU A 109 -0.49 23.50 15.03
CA GLU A 109 -0.76 22.19 14.48
C GLU A 109 0.35 21.71 13.55
N LYS A 110 0.95 22.61 12.77
CA LYS A 110 2.14 22.30 11.96
C LYS A 110 3.34 21.88 12.82
N LEU A 111 3.59 22.58 13.93
CA LEU A 111 4.65 22.20 14.87
C LEU A 111 4.36 20.87 15.55
N LYS A 112 3.10 20.63 15.96
CA LYS A 112 2.66 19.33 16.47
C LYS A 112 2.86 18.22 15.45
N PHE A 113 2.53 18.47 14.19
CA PHE A 113 2.73 17.50 13.10
C PHE A 113 4.19 17.12 12.97
N LEU A 114 5.11 18.09 12.96
CA LEU A 114 6.55 17.84 12.90
C LEU A 114 7.04 17.04 14.11
N TYR A 115 6.54 17.37 15.31
CA TYR A 115 6.85 16.61 16.52
C TYR A 115 6.37 15.17 16.44
N TYR A 116 5.11 14.91 16.06
CA TYR A 116 4.58 13.54 15.91
C TYR A 116 5.30 12.76 14.81
N ARG A 117 5.68 13.45 13.73
CA ARG A 117 6.49 12.84 12.68
C ARG A 117 7.86 12.41 13.20
N TRP A 118 8.52 13.26 13.99
CA TRP A 118 9.80 12.93 14.62
C TRP A 118 9.66 11.79 15.63
N LYS A 119 8.63 11.82 16.46
CA LYS A 119 8.33 10.77 17.43
C LYS A 119 8.00 9.43 16.76
N GLY A 120 7.49 9.47 15.52
CA GLY A 120 6.99 8.33 14.79
C GLY A 120 5.55 7.94 15.17
N VAL A 121 4.90 7.25 14.25
CA VAL A 121 3.61 6.59 14.48
C VAL A 121 3.83 5.09 14.55
N ASN A 122 2.96 4.39 15.23
CA ASN A 122 3.09 2.93 15.43
C ASN A 122 2.09 2.11 14.62
N ARG A 123 1.29 2.77 13.76
CA ARG A 123 0.34 2.12 12.85
C ARG A 123 0.66 2.46 11.42
N MET A 124 0.42 1.49 10.55
CA MET A 124 0.49 1.64 9.10
C MET A 124 -0.87 1.31 8.49
N ARG A 125 -1.08 1.82 7.29
CA ARG A 125 -2.28 1.53 6.51
C ARG A 125 -1.91 1.18 5.07
N ALA A 126 -2.35 0.02 4.61
CA ALA A 126 -2.31 -0.32 3.19
C ALA A 126 -3.38 0.51 2.47
N VAL A 127 -2.96 1.31 1.49
CA VAL A 127 -3.83 2.25 0.76
C VAL A 127 -4.22 1.68 -0.59
N VAL A 128 -3.24 1.10 -1.29
CA VAL A 128 -3.42 0.52 -2.62
C VAL A 128 -2.63 -0.78 -2.69
N MET A 129 -3.23 -1.80 -3.27
CA MET A 129 -2.53 -3.01 -3.67
C MET A 129 -3.16 -3.51 -4.97
N GLY A 130 -2.35 -3.74 -5.98
CA GLY A 130 -2.83 -4.20 -7.28
C GLY A 130 -1.78 -4.95 -8.06
N THR A 131 -2.26 -5.89 -8.87
CA THR A 131 -1.46 -6.73 -9.75
C THR A 131 -2.08 -6.72 -11.13
N LYS A 132 -1.27 -6.46 -12.17
CA LYS A 132 -1.71 -6.55 -13.56
C LYS A 132 -2.37 -7.90 -13.84
N LYS A 133 -3.38 -7.92 -14.70
CA LYS A 133 -4.17 -9.12 -15.01
C LYS A 133 -3.32 -10.30 -15.47
N ALA A 134 -2.32 -10.06 -16.32
CA ALA A 134 -1.40 -11.08 -16.83
C ALA A 134 -0.58 -11.76 -15.71
N PHE A 135 -0.35 -11.07 -14.60
CA PHE A 135 0.49 -11.53 -13.49
C PHE A 135 -0.28 -11.93 -12.23
N GLN A 136 -1.61 -11.90 -12.28
CA GLN A 136 -2.45 -12.43 -11.21
C GLN A 136 -2.18 -13.93 -11.00
N LYS A 137 -2.34 -14.42 -9.77
CA LYS A 137 -2.06 -15.81 -9.36
C LYS A 137 -0.56 -16.19 -9.35
N HIS A 138 0.35 -15.25 -9.58
CA HIS A 138 1.79 -15.48 -9.47
C HIS A 138 2.31 -15.36 -8.03
N GLY A 139 1.46 -14.99 -7.06
CA GLY A 139 1.81 -14.85 -5.65
C GLY A 139 2.64 -13.59 -5.34
N LEU A 140 2.63 -12.60 -6.25
CA LEU A 140 3.40 -11.35 -6.10
C LEU A 140 2.99 -10.59 -4.85
N GLU A 141 1.69 -10.56 -4.53
CA GLU A 141 1.15 -9.90 -3.35
C GLU A 141 1.77 -10.48 -2.07
N SER A 142 1.87 -11.80 -1.99
CA SER A 142 2.48 -12.47 -0.84
C SER A 142 3.97 -12.11 -0.70
N ALA A 143 4.70 -12.07 -1.80
CA ALA A 143 6.11 -11.68 -1.80
C ALA A 143 6.31 -10.21 -1.41
N LEU A 144 5.44 -9.30 -1.87
CA LEU A 144 5.47 -7.89 -1.46
C LEU A 144 5.27 -7.73 0.05
N PHE A 145 4.34 -8.50 0.66
CA PHE A 145 4.17 -8.50 2.12
C PHE A 145 5.40 -9.03 2.86
N ILE A 146 6.10 -10.02 2.33
CA ILE A 146 7.34 -10.50 2.96
C ILE A 146 8.44 -9.45 2.86
N LYS A 147 8.60 -8.78 1.70
CA LYS A 147 9.57 -7.68 1.56
C LYS A 147 9.28 -6.52 2.51
N LEU A 148 8.01 -6.16 2.65
CA LEU A 148 7.59 -5.19 3.65
C LEU A 148 7.93 -5.65 5.07
N LYS A 149 7.62 -6.90 5.41
CA LYS A 149 7.91 -7.48 6.73
C LYS A 149 9.41 -7.44 7.05
N GLU A 150 10.26 -7.81 6.10
CA GLU A 150 11.73 -7.77 6.23
C GLU A 150 12.22 -6.37 6.63
N TYR A 151 11.59 -5.32 6.10
CA TYR A 151 11.91 -3.94 6.45
C TYR A 151 11.32 -3.52 7.81
N VAL A 152 10.05 -3.81 8.03
CA VAL A 152 9.28 -3.26 9.16
C VAL A 152 9.64 -3.90 10.49
N LEU A 153 9.87 -5.22 10.54
CA LEU A 153 10.10 -5.91 11.81
C LEU A 153 11.32 -5.42 12.57
N PRO A 154 12.49 -5.18 11.95
CA PRO A 154 13.67 -4.70 12.68
C PRO A 154 13.49 -3.29 13.26
N LEU A 155 12.55 -2.50 12.75
CA LEU A 155 12.31 -1.14 13.24
C LEU A 155 11.69 -1.12 14.63
N ASN A 156 11.00 -2.17 15.05
CA ASN A 156 10.24 -2.24 16.32
C ASN A 156 9.29 -1.04 16.56
N GLN A 157 8.97 -0.30 15.50
CA GLN A 157 8.15 0.91 15.56
C GLN A 157 6.68 0.59 15.32
N TYR A 158 6.40 -0.24 14.32
CA TYR A 158 5.04 -0.50 13.88
C TYR A 158 4.46 -1.75 14.55
N VAL A 159 3.33 -1.57 15.23
CA VAL A 159 2.63 -2.65 15.94
C VAL A 159 1.38 -3.13 15.22
N GLU A 160 0.88 -2.35 14.26
CA GLU A 160 -0.37 -2.65 13.55
C GLU A 160 -0.27 -2.21 12.08
N LEU A 161 -0.74 -3.08 11.19
CA LEU A 161 -1.02 -2.77 9.79
C LEU A 161 -2.52 -2.92 9.55
N GLU A 162 -3.20 -1.83 9.26
CA GLU A 162 -4.58 -1.84 8.78
C GLU A 162 -4.58 -2.11 7.28
N LEU A 163 -5.18 -3.23 6.87
CA LEU A 163 -5.53 -3.45 5.48
C LEU A 163 -6.80 -2.65 5.19
N SER A 164 -6.74 -1.74 4.22
CA SER A 164 -7.86 -0.85 3.89
C SER A 164 -9.13 -1.63 3.53
N TRP A 165 -10.26 -0.92 3.53
CA TRP A 165 -11.53 -1.50 3.14
C TRP A 165 -11.46 -2.08 1.72
N VAL A 166 -12.16 -3.18 1.54
CA VAL A 166 -12.33 -3.87 0.26
C VAL A 166 -13.83 -4.00 0.02
N GLY A 167 -14.27 -3.73 -1.21
CA GLY A 167 -15.66 -3.97 -1.59
C GLY A 167 -15.99 -5.47 -1.50
N ASP A 168 -17.19 -5.77 -1.07
CA ASP A 168 -17.72 -7.14 -0.93
C ASP A 168 -17.78 -7.91 -2.25
N PHE A 169 -17.67 -7.21 -3.37
CA PHE A 169 -17.58 -7.77 -4.72
C PHE A 169 -16.14 -8.19 -5.12
N ASN A 170 -15.11 -7.89 -4.30
CA ASN A 170 -13.72 -8.18 -4.62
C ASN A 170 -13.18 -9.39 -3.83
N ASP A 171 -13.72 -10.57 -4.14
CA ASP A 171 -13.35 -11.83 -3.50
C ASP A 171 -11.85 -12.14 -3.55
N LYS A 172 -11.16 -11.72 -4.63
CA LYS A 172 -9.71 -11.92 -4.76
C LYS A 172 -8.95 -11.19 -3.66
N MET A 173 -9.29 -9.93 -3.43
CA MET A 173 -8.62 -9.13 -2.41
C MET A 173 -8.99 -9.59 -1.00
N LEU A 174 -10.26 -9.96 -0.78
CA LEU A 174 -10.70 -10.55 0.48
C LEU A 174 -9.91 -11.83 0.81
N SER A 175 -9.74 -12.72 -0.17
CA SER A 175 -8.94 -13.94 -0.01
C SER A 175 -7.47 -13.66 0.33
N ILE A 176 -6.88 -12.60 -0.23
CA ILE A 176 -5.51 -12.17 0.13
C ILE A 176 -5.47 -11.69 1.58
N HIS A 177 -6.43 -10.87 2.01
CA HIS A 177 -6.51 -10.41 3.39
C HIS A 177 -6.62 -11.59 4.37
N GLU A 178 -7.48 -12.55 4.10
CA GLU A 178 -7.62 -13.77 4.90
C GLU A 178 -6.32 -14.57 4.93
N ALA A 179 -5.65 -14.73 3.77
CA ALA A 179 -4.40 -15.46 3.66
C ALA A 179 -3.25 -14.85 4.48
N THR A 180 -3.29 -13.54 4.76
CA THR A 180 -2.32 -12.88 5.67
C THR A 180 -2.57 -13.22 7.14
N GLY A 181 -3.70 -13.83 7.49
CA GLY A 181 -4.14 -14.04 8.87
C GLY A 181 -4.66 -12.76 9.54
N ALA A 182 -5.05 -11.75 8.75
CA ALA A 182 -5.67 -10.54 9.25
C ALA A 182 -7.01 -10.83 9.93
N THR A 183 -7.35 -10.05 10.94
CA THR A 183 -8.65 -10.13 11.62
C THR A 183 -9.57 -9.05 11.08
N PHE A 184 -10.82 -9.42 10.80
CA PHE A 184 -11.84 -8.49 10.36
C PHE A 184 -12.07 -7.41 11.44
N GLY A 185 -11.91 -6.15 11.08
CA GLY A 185 -11.96 -5.02 12.01
C GLY A 185 -13.23 -4.17 11.90
N LYS A 186 -13.64 -3.81 10.67
CA LYS A 186 -14.74 -2.87 10.44
C LYS A 186 -15.50 -3.21 9.17
N ARG A 187 -16.82 -3.01 9.19
CA ARG A 187 -17.67 -2.99 8.00
C ARG A 187 -18.11 -1.55 7.73
N HIS A 188 -17.90 -1.09 6.51
CA HIS A 188 -18.38 0.19 6.02
C HIS A 188 -19.65 -0.04 5.20
N ALA A 189 -20.69 0.76 5.44
CA ALA A 189 -21.90 0.76 4.63
C ALA A 189 -22.09 2.15 4.02
N THR A 190 -22.21 2.21 2.70
CA THR A 190 -22.59 3.44 2.01
C THR A 190 -24.11 3.46 1.84
N MET A 191 -24.76 4.50 2.33
CA MET A 191 -26.21 4.66 2.25
C MET A 191 -26.56 5.85 1.35
N ARG A 192 -27.61 5.71 0.54
CA ARG A 192 -28.16 6.79 -0.28
C ARG A 192 -29.63 7.01 0.09
N LYS A 193 -29.99 8.26 0.37
CA LYS A 193 -31.39 8.70 0.51
C LYS A 193 -31.72 9.55 -0.72
N LEU A 194 -32.81 9.19 -1.42
CA LEU A 194 -33.38 10.01 -2.48
C LEU A 194 -34.42 10.92 -1.84
N PHE A 195 -34.43 12.20 -2.19
CA PHE A 195 -35.38 13.21 -1.74
C PHE A 195 -36.36 13.51 -2.85
#